data_e96a14b6b31fbf1e3b8957d8aff2fa53
#
_entry.id   e96a14b6b31fbf1e3b8957d8aff2fa53
#
_cell.length_a   1.000
_cell.length_b   1.000
_cell.length_c   1.000
_cell.angle_alpha   90.00
_cell.angle_beta   90.00
_cell.angle_gamma   90.00
#
_symmetry.space_group_name_H-M   'P 1'
#
loop_
_entity.id
_entity.type
_entity.pdbx_description
1 polymer ?
#
loop_
_entity_poly.entity_id
_entity_poly.type
_entity_poly.pdbx_seq_one_letter_code
_entity_poly.pdbx_strand_id
1 'polypeptide(L)'
;MIELRLHYAVPYINSLGVLNLRANRNRLKFMIEDRYTMNGLADKFQTLKVSLGEYTADGLVVAFSGGVDSGFLLWAAEEARREFGGKVIALTTNSESMPKHDREDVERFISRIGVEHVWKKSSETEDTDYLKNDSLRCYYCKSELFTIARQVAAENGCKRIAYGYSASDTSDVRPGHKAALENDILYPLATHELTKSEIRELMRMNGFDLHDKPSSPCLSSRIMRGVQITKRDLRNVDELEDILREGGMNIFRLRVHEISDKHFLRLETAPDEMMLALQLRDKLTAEAKNRGYIWVTLDLVGYRTGGGTVE
;
A
#
# COMPACT_ATOMS: atom_id res chain seq x y z
N MET A 1 -8.72 -32.02 16.33
CA MET A 1 -8.49 -33.19 15.45
C MET A 1 -9.51 -33.12 14.33
N ILE A 2 -9.13 -32.66 13.17
CA ILE A 2 -9.95 -32.65 11.96
C ILE A 2 -9.25 -33.59 11.00
N GLU A 3 -9.85 -34.75 10.77
CA GLU A 3 -9.39 -35.76 9.81
C GLU A 3 -9.63 -35.26 8.38
N LEU A 4 -8.56 -35.03 7.65
CA LEU A 4 -8.60 -34.84 6.20
C LEU A 4 -8.72 -36.21 5.52
N ARG A 5 -9.93 -36.56 5.06
CA ARG A 5 -10.14 -37.72 4.17
C ARG A 5 -9.58 -37.40 2.79
N LEU A 6 -8.47 -38.04 2.45
CA LEU A 6 -7.91 -38.08 1.12
C LEU A 6 -8.76 -39.05 0.26
N HIS A 7 -9.52 -38.55 -0.70
CA HIS A 7 -10.11 -39.34 -1.77
C HIS A 7 -9.07 -39.53 -2.86
N TYR A 8 -8.54 -40.73 -2.95
CA TYR A 8 -7.74 -41.17 -4.10
C TYR A 8 -8.67 -41.39 -5.30
N ALA A 9 -8.55 -40.56 -6.33
CA ALA A 9 -9.13 -40.84 -7.64
C ALA A 9 -8.18 -41.76 -8.39
N VAL A 10 -8.63 -42.99 -8.67
CA VAL A 10 -7.95 -43.96 -9.52
C VAL A 10 -8.04 -43.47 -10.96
N PRO A 11 -6.96 -43.42 -11.74
CA PRO A 11 -7.04 -42.99 -13.13
C PRO A 11 -7.65 -44.04 -14.01
N TYR A 12 -8.69 -43.68 -14.75
CA TYR A 12 -9.28 -44.47 -15.82
C TYR A 12 -8.30 -44.52 -16.99
N ILE A 13 -7.83 -45.70 -17.34
CA ILE A 13 -6.91 -45.91 -18.47
C ILE A 13 -7.76 -46.05 -19.74
N ASN A 14 -7.75 -45.05 -20.61
CA ASN A 14 -8.26 -45.12 -21.97
C ASN A 14 -7.14 -45.45 -22.98
N SER A 15 -7.45 -46.23 -23.96
CA SER A 15 -6.61 -46.94 -24.94
C SER A 15 -5.99 -46.03 -26.03
N LEU A 16 -5.36 -44.88 -25.68
CA LEU A 16 -4.54 -44.06 -26.58
C LEU A 16 -3.30 -43.56 -25.83
N GLY A 17 -2.37 -44.48 -25.64
CA GLY A 17 -1.29 -44.38 -24.69
C GLY A 17 0.00 -43.70 -25.16
N VAL A 18 0.02 -42.61 -25.90
CA VAL A 18 1.32 -41.95 -26.23
C VAL A 18 1.31 -40.41 -26.22
N LEU A 19 0.21 -39.74 -26.09
CA LEU A 19 0.17 -38.26 -26.28
C LEU A 19 0.12 -37.38 -25.01
N ASN A 20 0.25 -37.93 -23.80
CA ASN A 20 0.03 -37.14 -22.58
C ASN A 20 1.18 -37.08 -21.56
N LEU A 21 2.35 -37.68 -21.84
CA LEU A 21 3.45 -37.70 -20.86
C LEU A 21 4.18 -36.33 -20.70
N ARG A 22 4.21 -35.51 -21.76
CA ARG A 22 4.83 -34.15 -21.66
C ARG A 22 3.93 -33.17 -20.93
N ALA A 23 2.63 -33.20 -21.19
CA ALA A 23 1.69 -32.31 -20.48
C ALA A 23 1.57 -32.66 -18.99
N ASN A 24 1.62 -33.96 -18.66
CA ASN A 24 1.62 -34.42 -17.25
C ASN A 24 2.92 -34.09 -16.52
N ARG A 25 4.09 -34.18 -17.17
CA ARG A 25 5.37 -33.76 -16.54
C ARG A 25 5.40 -32.28 -16.23
N ASN A 26 4.93 -31.42 -17.13
CA ASN A 26 4.87 -29.98 -16.89
C ASN A 26 3.87 -29.63 -15.79
N ARG A 27 2.72 -30.32 -15.76
CA ARG A 27 1.71 -30.15 -14.71
C ARG A 27 2.21 -30.64 -13.34
N LEU A 28 2.91 -31.79 -13.33
CA LEU A 28 3.50 -32.33 -12.10
C LEU A 28 4.65 -31.44 -11.59
N LYS A 29 5.51 -30.95 -12.51
CA LYS A 29 6.58 -30.01 -12.18
C LYS A 29 6.02 -28.71 -11.63
N PHE A 30 4.97 -28.15 -12.24
CA PHE A 30 4.26 -26.96 -11.78
C PHE A 30 3.64 -27.19 -10.38
N MET A 31 2.98 -28.33 -10.16
CA MET A 31 2.40 -28.68 -8.84
C MET A 31 3.46 -28.93 -7.76
N ILE A 32 4.64 -29.40 -8.12
CA ILE A 32 5.77 -29.60 -7.18
C ILE A 32 6.41 -28.25 -6.87
N GLU A 33 6.66 -27.42 -7.86
CA GLU A 33 7.18 -26.05 -7.69
C GLU A 33 6.21 -25.19 -6.85
N ASP A 34 4.90 -25.25 -7.11
CA ASP A 34 3.87 -24.60 -6.29
C ASP A 34 3.91 -25.08 -4.83
N ARG A 35 4.04 -26.38 -4.60
CA ARG A 35 4.12 -26.94 -3.24
C ARG A 35 5.37 -26.52 -2.49
N TYR A 36 6.53 -26.47 -3.16
CA TYR A 36 7.77 -25.97 -2.55
C TYR A 36 7.70 -24.47 -2.26
N THR A 37 7.14 -23.70 -3.17
CA THR A 37 6.93 -22.25 -3.00
C THR A 37 5.95 -21.97 -1.87
N MET A 38 4.86 -22.73 -1.77
CA MET A 38 3.86 -22.60 -0.71
C MET A 38 4.39 -22.98 0.67
N ASN A 39 5.23 -24.02 0.76
CA ASN A 39 5.88 -24.38 2.02
C ASN A 39 6.85 -23.29 2.46
N GLY A 40 7.67 -22.73 1.55
CA GLY A 40 8.57 -21.64 1.86
C GLY A 40 7.86 -20.35 2.29
N LEU A 41 6.70 -20.05 1.70
CA LEU A 41 5.87 -18.90 2.06
C LEU A 41 5.22 -19.08 3.45
N ALA A 42 4.72 -20.30 3.74
CA ALA A 42 4.17 -20.64 5.05
C ALA A 42 5.23 -20.55 6.16
N ASP A 43 6.45 -21.02 5.88
CA ASP A 43 7.58 -20.95 6.81
C ASP A 43 7.99 -19.50 7.08
N LYS A 44 8.08 -18.64 6.05
CA LYS A 44 8.33 -17.21 6.21
C LYS A 44 7.26 -16.54 7.07
N PHE A 45 5.98 -16.83 6.81
CA PHE A 45 4.88 -16.28 7.60
C PHE A 45 4.92 -16.74 9.06
N GLN A 46 5.21 -18.02 9.31
CA GLN A 46 5.33 -18.55 10.65
C GLN A 46 6.50 -17.92 11.42
N THR A 47 7.65 -17.75 10.77
CA THR A 47 8.82 -17.08 11.37
C THR A 47 8.54 -15.62 11.69
N LEU A 48 7.88 -14.90 10.77
CA LEU A 48 7.40 -13.53 11.02
C LEU A 48 6.47 -13.49 12.23
N LYS A 49 5.49 -14.42 12.31
CA LYS A 49 4.50 -14.46 13.38
C LYS A 49 5.14 -14.69 14.75
N VAL A 50 6.14 -15.56 14.84
CA VAL A 50 6.90 -15.77 16.09
C VAL A 50 7.61 -14.49 16.52
N SER A 51 8.32 -13.81 15.61
CA SER A 51 8.98 -12.52 15.91
C SER A 51 7.99 -11.42 16.31
N LEU A 52 6.82 -11.38 15.65
CA LEU A 52 5.75 -10.46 16.03
C LEU A 52 5.18 -10.79 17.43
N GLY A 53 5.15 -12.07 17.83
CA GLY A 53 4.77 -12.49 19.17
C GLY A 53 5.67 -11.88 20.26
N GLU A 54 6.98 -11.83 20.03
CA GLU A 54 7.92 -11.14 20.93
C GLU A 54 7.62 -9.64 21.01
N TYR A 55 7.33 -8.99 19.86
CA TYR A 55 7.02 -7.55 19.83
C TYR A 55 5.68 -7.24 20.49
N THR A 56 4.66 -8.09 20.31
CA THR A 56 3.35 -7.90 20.97
C THR A 56 3.42 -8.06 22.49
N ALA A 57 4.30 -8.93 23.01
CA ALA A 57 4.55 -9.07 24.44
C ALA A 57 5.08 -7.77 25.08
N ASP A 58 5.90 -7.00 24.35
CA ASP A 58 6.38 -5.68 24.75
C ASP A 58 5.35 -4.54 24.48
N GLY A 59 4.25 -4.86 23.79
CA GLY A 59 3.30 -3.89 23.23
C GLY A 59 3.81 -3.29 21.93
N LEU A 60 3.05 -3.46 20.85
CA LEU A 60 3.41 -3.07 19.48
C LEU A 60 2.42 -2.04 18.91
N VAL A 61 2.96 -0.91 18.45
CA VAL A 61 2.22 0.04 17.60
C VAL A 61 2.59 -0.23 16.14
N VAL A 62 1.59 -0.47 15.29
CA VAL A 62 1.77 -0.66 13.86
C VAL A 62 1.27 0.57 13.11
N ALA A 63 2.18 1.26 12.38
CA ALA A 63 1.79 2.35 11.49
C ALA A 63 1.03 1.80 10.29
N PHE A 64 -0.28 2.04 10.26
CA PHE A 64 -1.20 1.53 9.24
C PHE A 64 -1.68 2.65 8.33
N SER A 65 -1.41 2.55 7.04
CA SER A 65 -1.74 3.55 6.03
C SER A 65 -2.93 3.18 5.12
N GLY A 66 -3.59 2.03 5.37
CA GLY A 66 -4.59 1.50 4.45
C GLY A 66 -4.02 0.81 3.20
N GLY A 67 -2.70 0.70 3.08
CA GLY A 67 -2.02 -0.02 2.01
C GLY A 67 -1.81 -1.50 2.33
N VAL A 68 -1.57 -2.33 1.29
CA VAL A 68 -1.47 -3.79 1.43
C VAL A 68 -0.35 -4.22 2.38
N ASP A 69 0.84 -3.61 2.29
CA ASP A 69 2.00 -4.00 3.11
C ASP A 69 1.75 -3.72 4.60
N SER A 70 1.26 -2.52 4.92
CA SER A 70 0.92 -2.15 6.30
C SER A 70 -0.30 -2.89 6.84
N GLY A 71 -1.27 -3.23 5.97
CA GLY A 71 -2.43 -4.04 6.33
C GLY A 71 -2.04 -5.48 6.64
N PHE A 72 -1.17 -6.07 5.82
CA PHE A 72 -0.64 -7.40 6.08
C PHE A 72 0.14 -7.46 7.40
N LEU A 73 1.04 -6.47 7.63
CA LEU A 73 1.79 -6.39 8.87
C LEU A 73 0.86 -6.31 10.09
N LEU A 74 -0.18 -5.46 10.00
CA LEU A 74 -1.13 -5.28 11.10
C LEU A 74 -1.93 -6.55 11.38
N TRP A 75 -2.42 -7.22 10.33
CA TRP A 75 -3.11 -8.50 10.46
C TRP A 75 -2.20 -9.58 11.05
N ALA A 76 -0.96 -9.70 10.54
CA ALA A 76 0.00 -10.69 11.06
C ALA A 76 0.34 -10.43 12.55
N ALA A 77 0.45 -9.15 12.95
CA ALA A 77 0.67 -8.77 14.34
C ALA A 77 -0.53 -9.13 15.24
N GLU A 78 -1.76 -8.94 14.73
CA GLU A 78 -2.96 -9.32 15.46
C GLU A 78 -3.10 -10.86 15.59
N GLU A 79 -2.75 -11.62 14.54
CA GLU A 79 -2.69 -13.09 14.61
C GLU A 79 -1.63 -13.56 15.63
N ALA A 80 -0.46 -12.92 15.67
CA ALA A 80 0.56 -13.19 16.66
C ALA A 80 0.07 -12.86 18.08
N ARG A 81 -0.60 -11.73 18.27
CA ARG A 81 -1.21 -11.36 19.56
C ARG A 81 -2.25 -12.37 20.02
N ARG A 82 -3.08 -12.88 19.11
CA ARG A 82 -4.09 -13.92 19.46
C ARG A 82 -3.46 -15.22 19.91
N GLU A 83 -2.32 -15.59 19.31
CA GLU A 83 -1.62 -16.84 19.63
C GLU A 83 -0.70 -16.72 20.84
N PHE A 84 0.07 -15.63 20.95
CA PHE A 84 1.12 -15.48 21.96
C PHE A 84 0.78 -14.48 23.07
N GLY A 85 -0.31 -13.73 22.91
CA GLY A 85 -0.70 -12.69 23.87
C GLY A 85 -0.06 -11.31 23.58
N GLY A 86 -0.16 -10.42 24.56
CA GLY A 86 0.38 -9.06 24.47
C GLY A 86 -0.59 -8.02 23.92
N LYS A 87 -0.07 -6.93 23.38
CA LYS A 87 -0.85 -5.78 22.90
C LYS A 87 -0.44 -5.36 21.48
N VAL A 88 -1.44 -5.06 20.64
CA VAL A 88 -1.26 -4.44 19.31
C VAL A 88 -2.18 -3.24 19.20
N ILE A 89 -1.65 -2.13 18.69
CA ILE A 89 -2.40 -0.92 18.37
C ILE A 89 -2.11 -0.56 16.91
N ALA A 90 -3.15 -0.38 16.13
CA ALA A 90 -3.05 0.23 14.81
C ALA A 90 -3.01 1.76 14.98
N LEU A 91 -2.03 2.42 14.38
CA LEU A 91 -1.96 3.88 14.30
C LEU A 91 -2.13 4.33 12.87
N THR A 92 -3.11 5.19 12.61
CA THR A 92 -3.25 5.89 11.33
C THR A 92 -3.19 7.40 11.57
N THR A 93 -2.36 8.09 10.79
CA THR A 93 -2.32 9.55 10.81
C THR A 93 -3.35 10.12 9.83
N ASN A 94 -4.21 11.01 10.33
CA ASN A 94 -5.15 11.77 9.52
C ASN A 94 -4.46 13.02 8.97
N SER A 95 -3.99 12.93 7.72
CA SER A 95 -3.28 13.97 6.99
C SER A 95 -4.12 14.48 5.82
N GLU A 96 -3.95 15.75 5.42
CA GLU A 96 -4.52 16.28 4.18
C GLU A 96 -3.95 15.57 2.93
N SER A 97 -2.80 14.90 3.04
CA SER A 97 -2.24 14.12 1.94
C SER A 97 -2.85 12.72 1.79
N MET A 98 -3.66 12.28 2.75
CA MET A 98 -4.35 11.00 2.68
C MET A 98 -5.63 11.09 1.84
N PRO A 99 -5.77 10.32 0.74
CA PRO A 99 -7.00 10.31 -0.04
C PRO A 99 -8.21 9.90 0.80
N LYS A 100 -9.37 10.46 0.47
CA LYS A 100 -10.63 10.16 1.19
C LYS A 100 -10.96 8.65 1.16
N HIS A 101 -10.83 8.02 0.01
CA HIS A 101 -11.11 6.59 -0.15
C HIS A 101 -10.16 5.70 0.67
N ASP A 102 -8.92 6.12 0.91
CA ASP A 102 -7.98 5.36 1.75
C ASP A 102 -8.42 5.36 3.22
N ARG A 103 -9.10 6.42 3.70
CA ARG A 103 -9.68 6.46 5.06
C ARG A 103 -10.80 5.42 5.22
N GLU A 104 -11.66 5.30 4.22
CA GLU A 104 -12.75 4.32 4.21
C GLU A 104 -12.19 2.88 4.20
N ASP A 105 -11.11 2.65 3.45
CA ASP A 105 -10.40 1.37 3.44
C ASP A 105 -9.77 1.03 4.79
N VAL A 106 -9.18 2.03 5.47
CA VAL A 106 -8.66 1.86 6.84
C VAL A 106 -9.76 1.41 7.78
N GLU A 107 -10.89 2.12 7.83
CA GLU A 107 -11.99 1.80 8.74
C GLU A 107 -12.57 0.41 8.46
N ARG A 108 -12.75 0.06 7.18
CA ARG A 108 -13.25 -1.26 6.76
C ARG A 108 -12.29 -2.38 7.19
N PHE A 109 -10.98 -2.18 6.97
CA PHE A 109 -9.98 -3.18 7.35
C PHE A 109 -9.88 -3.35 8.87
N ILE A 110 -9.82 -2.26 9.63
CA ILE A 110 -9.78 -2.28 11.11
C ILE A 110 -11.01 -3.00 11.67
N SER A 111 -12.20 -2.68 11.19
CA SER A 111 -13.45 -3.32 11.62
C SER A 111 -13.43 -4.83 11.37
N ARG A 112 -12.82 -5.26 10.26
CA ARG A 112 -12.72 -6.68 9.89
C ARG A 112 -11.79 -7.47 10.80
N ILE A 113 -10.61 -6.91 11.15
CA ILE A 113 -9.62 -7.62 11.97
C ILE A 113 -9.86 -7.45 13.47
N GLY A 114 -10.60 -6.41 13.90
CA GLY A 114 -10.98 -6.19 15.29
C GLY A 114 -9.83 -5.78 16.20
N VAL A 115 -8.83 -5.05 15.68
CA VAL A 115 -7.68 -4.53 16.44
C VAL A 115 -8.00 -3.15 17.01
N GLU A 116 -7.39 -2.82 18.16
CA GLU A 116 -7.45 -1.46 18.72
C GLU A 116 -6.83 -0.45 17.73
N HIS A 117 -7.57 0.64 17.43
CA HIS A 117 -7.15 1.61 16.44
C HIS A 117 -7.16 3.04 16.96
N VAL A 118 -6.11 3.78 16.68
CA VAL A 118 -5.93 5.18 17.06
C VAL A 118 -5.74 6.03 15.82
N TRP A 119 -6.64 7.02 15.65
CA TRP A 119 -6.44 8.11 14.72
C TRP A 119 -5.69 9.26 15.39
N LYS A 120 -4.62 9.74 14.80
CA LYS A 120 -3.92 10.97 15.22
C LYS A 120 -3.84 11.95 14.06
N LYS A 121 -4.03 13.24 14.35
CA LYS A 121 -3.85 14.29 13.33
C LYS A 121 -2.36 14.41 12.98
N SER A 122 -2.05 14.54 11.69
CA SER A 122 -0.73 14.92 11.18
C SER A 122 -0.71 16.42 10.89
N SER A 123 0.42 17.04 11.13
CA SER A 123 0.70 18.45 10.82
C SER A 123 1.75 18.60 9.69
N GLU A 124 1.98 17.54 8.89
CA GLU A 124 2.99 17.57 7.82
C GLU A 124 2.80 18.74 6.84
N THR A 125 1.54 19.17 6.61
CA THR A 125 1.22 20.32 5.76
C THR A 125 1.42 21.67 6.45
N GLU A 126 1.98 21.70 7.66
CA GLU A 126 2.43 22.88 8.40
C GLU A 126 3.97 22.95 8.42
N ASP A 127 4.65 21.87 8.04
CA ASP A 127 6.11 21.79 7.92
C ASP A 127 6.58 22.40 6.58
N THR A 128 7.35 23.49 6.67
CA THR A 128 7.89 24.21 5.49
C THR A 128 8.81 23.33 4.66
N ASP A 129 9.57 22.41 5.27
CA ASP A 129 10.48 21.52 4.55
C ASP A 129 9.71 20.45 3.78
N TYR A 130 8.63 19.93 4.34
CA TYR A 130 7.71 19.05 3.61
C TYR A 130 7.04 19.77 2.44
N LEU A 131 6.58 21.02 2.63
CA LEU A 131 5.89 21.81 1.61
C LEU A 131 6.75 22.16 0.41
N LYS A 132 8.08 22.20 0.55
CA LYS A 132 9.02 22.40 -0.58
C LYS A 132 8.94 21.29 -1.63
N ASN A 133 8.44 20.12 -1.27
CA ASN A 133 8.24 19.00 -2.16
C ASN A 133 9.52 18.56 -2.89
N ASP A 134 10.64 18.59 -2.21
CA ASP A 134 11.93 18.12 -2.71
C ASP A 134 12.13 16.59 -2.53
N SER A 135 13.34 16.11 -2.76
CA SER A 135 13.70 14.71 -2.62
C SER A 135 13.53 14.18 -1.19
N LEU A 136 13.51 15.02 -0.18
CA LEU A 136 13.40 14.68 1.24
C LEU A 136 11.96 14.72 1.77
N ARG A 137 10.96 15.10 0.96
CA ARG A 137 9.55 15.16 1.38
C ARG A 137 9.11 13.92 2.17
N CYS A 138 9.42 12.71 1.68
CA CYS A 138 9.03 11.47 2.35
C CYS A 138 9.79 11.24 3.66
N TYR A 139 10.96 11.82 3.83
CA TYR A 139 11.71 11.81 5.10
C TYR A 139 10.97 12.63 6.15
N TYR A 140 10.58 13.86 5.84
CA TYR A 140 9.85 14.72 6.78
C TYR A 140 8.51 14.13 7.20
N CYS A 141 7.70 13.67 6.23
CA CYS A 141 6.44 12.97 6.50
C CYS A 141 6.63 11.74 7.42
N LYS A 142 7.64 10.91 7.19
CA LYS A 142 7.90 9.74 8.02
C LYS A 142 8.45 10.09 9.40
N SER A 143 9.28 11.13 9.51
CA SER A 143 9.80 11.62 10.79
C SER A 143 8.67 12.08 11.71
N GLU A 144 7.71 12.82 11.17
CA GLU A 144 6.51 13.21 11.91
C GLU A 144 5.67 11.99 12.32
N LEU A 145 5.38 11.07 11.38
CA LEU A 145 4.64 9.84 11.68
C LEU A 145 5.27 9.08 12.85
N PHE A 146 6.60 8.93 12.86
CA PHE A 146 7.29 8.19 13.92
C PHE A 146 7.33 8.95 15.24
N THR A 147 7.34 10.28 15.22
CA THR A 147 7.15 11.09 16.42
C THR A 147 5.77 10.87 17.03
N ILE A 148 4.72 10.89 16.22
CA ILE A 148 3.35 10.58 16.64
C ILE A 148 3.25 9.14 17.15
N ALA A 149 3.89 8.18 16.48
CA ALA A 149 3.88 6.78 16.88
C ALA A 149 4.53 6.55 18.26
N ARG A 150 5.61 7.28 18.56
CA ARG A 150 6.22 7.25 19.90
C ARG A 150 5.30 7.80 20.99
N GLN A 151 4.58 8.86 20.70
CA GLN A 151 3.59 9.41 21.65
C GLN A 151 2.50 8.38 21.94
N VAL A 152 1.92 7.77 20.89
CA VAL A 152 0.91 6.72 21.04
C VAL A 152 1.47 5.52 21.78
N ALA A 153 2.69 5.10 21.50
CA ALA A 153 3.36 4.00 22.20
C ALA A 153 3.49 4.30 23.69
N ALA A 154 3.97 5.50 24.05
CA ALA A 154 4.11 5.91 25.45
C ALA A 154 2.75 6.01 26.17
N GLU A 155 1.73 6.63 25.54
CA GLU A 155 0.37 6.74 26.08
C GLU A 155 -0.26 5.37 26.38
N ASN A 156 0.16 4.33 25.67
CA ASN A 156 -0.43 2.98 25.72
C ASN A 156 0.45 1.92 26.36
N GLY A 157 1.62 2.29 26.87
CA GLY A 157 2.57 1.36 27.47
C GLY A 157 3.20 0.38 26.48
N CYS A 158 3.23 0.72 25.19
CA CYS A 158 3.89 -0.06 24.14
C CYS A 158 5.36 0.36 24.01
N LYS A 159 6.26 -0.61 23.76
CA LYS A 159 7.69 -0.35 23.61
C LYS A 159 8.17 -0.49 22.17
N ARG A 160 7.36 -1.11 21.29
CA ARG A 160 7.74 -1.42 19.91
C ARG A 160 6.87 -0.64 18.93
N ILE A 161 7.48 -0.20 17.84
CA ILE A 161 6.80 0.48 16.73
C ILE A 161 7.25 -0.20 15.45
N ALA A 162 6.32 -0.54 14.56
CA ALA A 162 6.62 -1.15 13.27
C ALA A 162 5.86 -0.48 12.12
N TYR A 163 6.40 -0.59 10.91
CA TYR A 163 5.75 -0.13 9.69
C TYR A 163 5.92 -1.11 8.52
N GLY A 164 5.02 -1.01 7.53
CA GLY A 164 4.96 -1.90 6.38
C GLY A 164 6.02 -1.56 5.31
N TYR A 165 7.28 -1.96 5.54
CA TYR A 165 8.38 -1.89 4.58
C TYR A 165 8.78 -3.31 4.20
N SER A 166 8.62 -3.66 2.92
CA SER A 166 8.80 -5.02 2.38
C SER A 166 10.18 -5.24 1.78
N ALA A 167 10.56 -6.48 1.52
CA ALA A 167 11.81 -6.82 0.84
C ALA A 167 11.90 -6.18 -0.57
N SER A 168 10.76 -6.00 -1.25
CA SER A 168 10.73 -5.32 -2.56
C SER A 168 11.06 -3.83 -2.50
N ASP A 169 11.05 -3.21 -1.32
CA ASP A 169 11.36 -1.80 -1.14
C ASP A 169 12.85 -1.55 -0.86
N THR A 170 13.63 -2.60 -0.59
CA THR A 170 15.06 -2.52 -0.21
C THR A 170 15.99 -2.19 -1.38
N SER A 171 15.53 -2.37 -2.63
CA SER A 171 16.30 -2.04 -3.83
C SER A 171 16.49 -0.55 -4.09
N ASP A 172 15.74 0.30 -3.35
CA ASP A 172 15.72 1.75 -3.52
C ASP A 172 16.17 2.47 -2.24
N VAL A 173 17.04 3.47 -2.36
CA VAL A 173 17.38 4.35 -1.23
C VAL A 173 16.20 5.30 -0.99
N ARG A 174 15.28 4.91 -0.12
CA ARG A 174 14.09 5.70 0.19
C ARG A 174 14.31 6.64 1.37
N PRO A 175 14.18 7.97 1.18
CA PRO A 175 14.34 8.93 2.28
C PRO A 175 13.47 8.60 3.50
N GLY A 176 12.24 8.10 3.29
CA GLY A 176 11.36 7.69 4.39
C GLY A 176 11.87 6.48 5.18
N HIS A 177 12.66 5.57 4.58
CA HIS A 177 13.30 4.47 5.30
C HIS A 177 14.45 4.98 6.19
N LYS A 178 15.20 5.99 5.72
CA LYS A 178 16.22 6.65 6.55
C LYS A 178 15.62 7.19 7.85
N ALA A 179 14.45 7.85 7.77
CA ALA A 179 13.74 8.30 8.97
C ALA A 179 13.37 7.14 9.91
N ALA A 180 13.01 5.96 9.38
CA ALA A 180 12.71 4.79 10.20
C ALA A 180 13.94 4.27 10.95
N LEU A 181 15.09 4.19 10.28
CA LEU A 181 16.36 3.75 10.88
C LEU A 181 16.81 4.70 11.99
N GLU A 182 16.73 6.01 11.76
CA GLU A 182 17.10 7.04 12.75
C GLU A 182 16.16 7.06 13.97
N ASN A 183 15.00 6.44 13.86
CA ASN A 183 13.98 6.38 14.90
C ASN A 183 13.79 4.98 15.51
N ASP A 184 14.66 4.01 15.24
CA ASP A 184 14.59 2.62 15.73
C ASP A 184 13.24 1.94 15.45
N ILE A 185 12.64 2.24 14.29
CA ILE A 185 11.36 1.68 13.88
C ILE A 185 11.58 0.32 13.22
N LEU A 186 10.83 -0.68 13.67
CA LEU A 186 10.90 -2.04 13.14
C LEU A 186 10.28 -2.13 11.74
N TYR A 187 10.88 -2.96 10.89
CA TYR A 187 10.40 -3.24 9.53
C TYR A 187 10.38 -4.76 9.25
N PRO A 188 9.57 -5.51 10.01
CA PRO A 188 9.66 -6.96 10.06
C PRO A 188 9.39 -7.66 8.73
N LEU A 189 8.63 -7.05 7.79
CA LEU A 189 8.39 -7.67 6.49
C LEU A 189 9.69 -7.80 5.67
N ALA A 190 10.51 -6.76 5.64
CA ALA A 190 11.80 -6.81 4.96
C ALA A 190 12.81 -7.67 5.72
N THR A 191 12.80 -7.65 7.05
CA THR A 191 13.67 -8.49 7.89
C THR A 191 13.41 -9.99 7.68
N HIS A 192 12.16 -10.36 7.38
CA HIS A 192 11.78 -11.75 7.06
C HIS A 192 11.68 -11.99 5.55
N GLU A 193 12.30 -11.13 4.74
CA GLU A 193 12.42 -11.27 3.29
C GLU A 193 11.08 -11.46 2.56
N LEU A 194 9.99 -10.86 3.08
CA LEU A 194 8.69 -10.90 2.44
C LEU A 194 8.60 -9.85 1.33
N THR A 195 8.40 -10.34 0.12
CA THR A 195 8.18 -9.51 -1.07
C THR A 195 6.72 -9.06 -1.19
N LYS A 196 6.46 -8.02 -2.00
CA LYS A 196 5.08 -7.54 -2.26
C LYS A 196 4.19 -8.61 -2.90
N SER A 197 4.74 -9.47 -3.75
CA SER A 197 3.99 -10.58 -4.35
C SER A 197 3.59 -11.63 -3.31
N GLU A 198 4.51 -11.99 -2.40
CA GLU A 198 4.24 -12.92 -1.30
C GLU A 198 3.22 -12.35 -0.30
N ILE A 199 3.33 -11.06 0.03
CA ILE A 199 2.37 -10.36 0.89
C ILE A 199 0.96 -10.39 0.27
N ARG A 200 0.83 -10.05 -1.01
CA ARG A 200 -0.46 -10.12 -1.72
C ARG A 200 -1.03 -11.52 -1.75
N GLU A 201 -0.21 -12.54 -1.99
CA GLU A 201 -0.65 -13.93 -1.99
C GLU A 201 -1.15 -14.37 -0.60
N LEU A 202 -0.43 -14.03 0.47
CA LEU A 202 -0.87 -14.30 1.84
C LEU A 202 -2.20 -13.60 2.17
N MET A 203 -2.36 -12.34 1.75
CA MET A 203 -3.62 -11.60 1.93
C MET A 203 -4.77 -12.25 1.15
N ARG A 204 -4.53 -12.67 -0.10
CA ARG A 204 -5.50 -13.37 -0.95
C ARG A 204 -5.93 -14.70 -0.32
N MET A 205 -4.98 -15.51 0.15
CA MET A 205 -5.24 -16.81 0.80
C MET A 205 -6.11 -16.67 2.06
N ASN A 206 -5.99 -15.52 2.75
CA ASN A 206 -6.77 -15.21 3.94
C ASN A 206 -8.03 -14.38 3.63
N GLY A 207 -8.37 -14.26 2.35
CA GLY A 207 -9.62 -13.66 1.87
C GLY A 207 -9.70 -12.15 2.02
N PHE A 208 -8.58 -11.42 2.12
CA PHE A 208 -8.57 -9.97 2.23
C PHE A 208 -8.56 -9.31 0.84
N ASP A 209 -9.59 -8.52 0.52
CA ASP A 209 -9.70 -7.79 -0.76
C ASP A 209 -8.55 -6.80 -0.99
N LEU A 210 -7.87 -6.39 0.09
CA LEU A 210 -6.71 -5.50 0.04
C LEU A 210 -5.57 -6.05 -0.84
N HIS A 211 -5.55 -7.37 -1.11
CA HIS A 211 -4.55 -7.98 -2.00
C HIS A 211 -4.58 -7.42 -3.43
N ASP A 212 -5.75 -7.02 -3.93
CA ASP A 212 -5.93 -6.45 -5.27
C ASP A 212 -5.77 -4.93 -5.31
N LYS A 213 -5.69 -4.27 -4.14
CA LYS A 213 -5.58 -2.81 -4.09
C LYS A 213 -4.36 -2.34 -4.88
N PRO A 214 -4.53 -1.46 -5.90
CA PRO A 214 -3.41 -0.82 -6.59
C PRO A 214 -2.54 -0.03 -5.60
N SER A 215 -1.27 0.21 -5.96
CA SER A 215 -0.43 1.11 -5.18
C SER A 215 -1.09 2.50 -5.11
N SER A 216 -1.42 2.94 -3.90
CA SER A 216 -2.04 4.24 -3.63
C SER A 216 -1.09 5.13 -2.83
N PRO A 217 -0.10 5.77 -3.48
CA PRO A 217 0.73 6.75 -2.80
C PRO A 217 -0.11 7.98 -2.41
N CYS A 218 0.32 8.72 -1.37
CA CYS A 218 -0.36 9.90 -0.85
C CYS A 218 -0.63 10.97 -1.93
N LEU A 219 -1.60 11.86 -1.72
CA LEU A 219 -1.96 12.94 -2.65
C LEU A 219 -0.77 13.85 -2.99
N SER A 220 0.18 14.03 -2.06
CA SER A 220 1.39 14.82 -2.33
C SER A 220 2.25 14.24 -3.46
N SER A 221 2.11 12.96 -3.77
CA SER A 221 2.77 12.37 -4.94
C SER A 221 2.17 12.87 -6.27
N ARG A 222 0.97 13.47 -6.24
CA ARG A 222 0.33 14.08 -7.41
C ARG A 222 0.93 15.46 -7.71
N ILE A 223 1.53 16.11 -6.73
CA ILE A 223 2.20 17.39 -6.93
C ILE A 223 3.59 17.09 -7.49
N MET A 224 3.90 17.63 -8.65
CA MET A 224 5.19 17.41 -9.31
C MET A 224 6.33 17.93 -8.42
N ARG A 225 7.43 17.18 -8.40
CA ARG A 225 8.58 17.54 -7.57
C ARG A 225 9.07 18.96 -7.89
N GLY A 226 9.32 19.76 -6.85
CA GLY A 226 9.69 21.16 -6.96
C GLY A 226 8.51 22.13 -7.02
N VAL A 227 7.29 21.64 -7.28
CA VAL A 227 6.07 22.44 -7.10
C VAL A 227 5.67 22.41 -5.63
N GLN A 228 5.44 23.56 -5.04
CA GLN A 228 5.08 23.67 -3.63
C GLN A 228 3.76 22.96 -3.33
N ILE A 229 3.73 22.13 -2.29
CA ILE A 229 2.50 21.48 -1.84
C ILE A 229 1.62 22.51 -1.15
N THR A 230 0.35 22.58 -1.56
CA THR A 230 -0.69 23.37 -0.89
C THR A 230 -1.85 22.50 -0.46
N LYS A 231 -2.49 22.82 0.67
CA LYS A 231 -3.72 22.13 1.12
C LYS A 231 -4.82 22.25 0.07
N ARG A 232 -4.86 23.35 -0.68
CA ARG A 232 -5.80 23.55 -1.80
C ARG A 232 -5.59 22.51 -2.91
N ASP A 233 -4.34 22.34 -3.37
CA ASP A 233 -4.07 21.42 -4.48
C ASP A 233 -4.27 19.96 -4.05
N LEU A 234 -3.91 19.59 -2.82
CA LEU A 234 -4.21 18.25 -2.29
C LEU A 234 -5.71 17.95 -2.32
N ARG A 235 -6.54 18.86 -1.79
CA ARG A 235 -8.01 18.70 -1.80
C ARG A 235 -8.57 18.68 -3.22
N ASN A 236 -8.12 19.59 -4.08
CA ASN A 236 -8.61 19.68 -5.45
C ASN A 236 -8.31 18.41 -6.23
N VAL A 237 -7.11 17.86 -6.07
CA VAL A 237 -6.72 16.60 -6.76
C VAL A 237 -7.55 15.43 -6.26
N ASP A 238 -7.77 15.31 -4.95
CA ASP A 238 -8.59 14.24 -4.38
C ASP A 238 -10.01 14.26 -4.96
N GLU A 239 -10.66 15.45 -4.94
CA GLU A 239 -12.00 15.64 -5.47
C GLU A 239 -12.09 15.46 -7.01
N LEU A 240 -11.06 15.85 -7.76
CA LEU A 240 -11.01 15.65 -9.21
C LEU A 240 -10.70 14.18 -9.57
N GLU A 241 -9.89 13.49 -8.79
CA GLU A 241 -9.67 12.05 -8.93
C GLU A 241 -10.95 11.26 -8.61
N ASP A 242 -11.85 11.75 -7.74
CA ASP A 242 -13.16 11.12 -7.51
C ASP A 242 -14.04 11.13 -8.78
N ILE A 243 -14.00 12.21 -9.59
CA ILE A 243 -14.72 12.26 -10.88
C ILE A 243 -14.29 11.12 -11.81
N LEU A 244 -12.99 10.84 -11.86
CA LEU A 244 -12.42 9.77 -12.69
C LEU A 244 -12.81 8.40 -12.16
N ARG A 245 -12.75 8.22 -10.85
CA ARG A 245 -13.12 6.97 -10.15
C ARG A 245 -14.62 6.66 -10.31
N GLU A 246 -15.48 7.64 -10.08
CA GLU A 246 -16.94 7.53 -10.31
C GLU A 246 -17.27 7.25 -11.78
N GLY A 247 -16.44 7.75 -12.70
CA GLY A 247 -16.53 7.47 -14.13
C GLY A 247 -16.06 6.07 -14.53
N GLY A 248 -15.61 5.23 -13.59
CA GLY A 248 -15.21 3.85 -13.82
C GLY A 248 -13.72 3.64 -14.14
N MET A 249 -12.89 4.66 -13.98
CA MET A 249 -11.43 4.52 -14.13
C MET A 249 -10.80 3.88 -12.90
N ASN A 250 -9.81 3.00 -13.11
CA ASN A 250 -9.14 2.25 -12.05
C ASN A 250 -7.66 2.64 -11.89
N ILE A 251 -6.95 2.85 -13.00
CA ILE A 251 -5.51 3.14 -13.00
C ILE A 251 -5.25 4.52 -13.59
N PHE A 252 -5.19 5.51 -12.75
CA PHE A 252 -4.94 6.90 -13.13
C PHE A 252 -4.21 7.69 -12.04
N ARG A 253 -3.64 8.84 -12.44
CA ARG A 253 -3.08 9.87 -11.55
C ARG A 253 -3.28 11.24 -12.18
N LEU A 254 -3.76 12.16 -11.40
CA LEU A 254 -3.91 13.55 -11.82
C LEU A 254 -2.76 14.38 -11.23
N ARG A 255 -1.76 14.72 -12.05
CA ARG A 255 -0.54 15.40 -11.63
C ARG A 255 -0.69 16.92 -11.73
N VAL A 256 -0.33 17.64 -10.66
CA VAL A 256 -0.26 19.09 -10.64
C VAL A 256 1.12 19.53 -11.09
N HIS A 257 1.16 20.33 -12.12
CA HIS A 257 2.35 21.00 -12.64
C HIS A 257 2.21 22.51 -12.47
N GLU A 258 3.34 23.21 -12.52
CA GLU A 258 3.40 24.67 -12.47
C GLU A 258 4.10 25.21 -13.73
N ILE A 259 3.58 26.30 -14.27
CA ILE A 259 4.19 27.09 -15.32
C ILE A 259 3.88 28.58 -15.10
N SER A 260 4.90 29.42 -14.95
CA SER A 260 4.73 30.86 -14.73
C SER A 260 3.71 31.19 -13.63
N ASP A 261 3.89 30.59 -12.47
CA ASP A 261 3.04 30.73 -11.26
C ASP A 261 1.56 30.27 -11.45
N LYS A 262 1.28 29.53 -12.51
CA LYS A 262 -0.03 28.93 -12.76
C LYS A 262 0.04 27.42 -12.76
N HIS A 263 -0.99 26.79 -12.18
CA HIS A 263 -1.07 25.34 -12.12
C HIS A 263 -1.88 24.78 -13.30
N PHE A 264 -1.44 23.63 -13.81
CA PHE A 264 -2.19 22.81 -14.76
C PHE A 264 -2.14 21.35 -14.36
N LEU A 265 -3.04 20.55 -14.93
CA LEU A 265 -3.17 19.14 -14.62
C LEU A 265 -2.71 18.27 -15.78
N ARG A 266 -1.98 17.20 -15.47
CA ARG A 266 -1.65 16.13 -16.41
C ARG A 266 -2.24 14.82 -15.92
N LEU A 267 -3.17 14.27 -16.68
CA LEU A 267 -3.79 12.97 -16.42
C LEU A 267 -2.91 11.86 -17.00
N GLU A 268 -2.43 10.99 -16.13
CA GLU A 268 -1.82 9.71 -16.46
C GLU A 268 -2.86 8.61 -16.26
N THR A 269 -3.04 7.71 -17.22
CA THR A 269 -4.00 6.59 -17.11
C THR A 269 -3.46 5.35 -17.77
N ALA A 270 -4.01 4.17 -17.44
CA ALA A 270 -3.71 2.96 -18.19
C ALA A 270 -4.07 3.13 -19.68
N PRO A 271 -3.29 2.55 -20.62
CA PRO A 271 -3.53 2.74 -22.06
C PRO A 271 -4.94 2.35 -22.52
N ASP A 272 -5.53 1.32 -21.94
CA ASP A 272 -6.88 0.82 -22.22
C ASP A 272 -7.99 1.73 -21.63
N GLU A 273 -7.67 2.58 -20.65
CA GLU A 273 -8.61 3.55 -20.06
C GLU A 273 -8.54 4.95 -20.72
N MET A 274 -7.64 5.21 -21.71
CA MET A 274 -7.49 6.53 -22.34
C MET A 274 -8.79 7.00 -23.01
N MET A 275 -9.52 6.10 -23.66
CA MET A 275 -10.80 6.44 -24.30
C MET A 275 -11.85 6.83 -23.28
N LEU A 276 -11.87 6.20 -22.10
CA LEU A 276 -12.75 6.55 -21.01
C LEU A 276 -12.40 7.93 -20.43
N ALA A 277 -11.10 8.24 -20.29
CA ALA A 277 -10.66 9.56 -19.89
C ALA A 277 -11.16 10.68 -20.83
N LEU A 278 -11.15 10.42 -22.16
CA LEU A 278 -11.70 11.35 -23.15
C LEU A 278 -13.20 11.53 -23.04
N GLN A 279 -13.95 10.51 -22.64
CA GLN A 279 -15.40 10.62 -22.39
C GLN A 279 -15.71 11.49 -21.15
N LEU A 280 -14.84 11.48 -20.15
CA LEU A 280 -14.96 12.28 -18.94
C LEU A 280 -14.43 13.71 -19.06
N ARG A 281 -13.82 14.07 -20.19
CA ARG A 281 -13.07 15.33 -20.38
C ARG A 281 -13.89 16.57 -20.04
N ASP A 282 -15.14 16.65 -20.47
CA ASP A 282 -15.94 17.88 -20.33
C ASP A 282 -16.23 18.16 -18.83
N LYS A 283 -16.60 17.12 -18.05
CA LYS A 283 -16.78 17.23 -16.60
C LYS A 283 -15.47 17.58 -15.91
N LEU A 284 -14.40 16.85 -16.23
CA LEU A 284 -13.10 17.05 -15.59
C LEU A 284 -12.52 18.45 -15.88
N THR A 285 -12.56 18.91 -17.14
CA THR A 285 -11.99 20.21 -17.51
C THR A 285 -12.79 21.37 -16.95
N ALA A 286 -14.13 21.28 -16.89
CA ALA A 286 -14.97 22.29 -16.28
C ALA A 286 -14.65 22.43 -14.78
N GLU A 287 -14.60 21.31 -14.06
CA GLU A 287 -14.29 21.31 -12.63
C GLU A 287 -12.85 21.73 -12.32
N ALA A 288 -11.87 21.35 -13.13
CA ALA A 288 -10.49 21.80 -13.00
C ALA A 288 -10.38 23.33 -13.19
N LYS A 289 -11.07 23.87 -14.20
CA LYS A 289 -11.12 25.31 -14.47
C LYS A 289 -11.75 26.10 -13.31
N ASN A 290 -12.85 25.60 -12.75
CA ASN A 290 -13.52 26.20 -11.58
C ASN A 290 -12.58 26.28 -10.37
N ARG A 291 -11.60 25.35 -10.25
CA ARG A 291 -10.59 25.32 -9.20
C ARG A 291 -9.32 26.10 -9.53
N GLY A 292 -9.26 26.75 -10.72
CA GLY A 292 -8.17 27.64 -11.12
C GLY A 292 -7.02 26.98 -11.88
N TYR A 293 -7.18 25.72 -12.33
CA TYR A 293 -6.21 25.09 -13.21
C TYR A 293 -6.40 25.59 -14.66
N ILE A 294 -5.28 25.97 -15.31
CA ILE A 294 -5.35 26.59 -16.65
C ILE A 294 -5.58 25.56 -17.76
N TRP A 295 -5.09 24.34 -17.60
CA TRP A 295 -5.24 23.24 -18.55
C TRP A 295 -5.41 21.91 -17.84
N VAL A 296 -6.05 20.95 -18.52
CA VAL A 296 -5.97 19.52 -18.28
C VAL A 296 -5.41 18.87 -19.53
N THR A 297 -4.30 18.16 -19.38
CA THR A 297 -3.61 17.45 -20.47
C THR A 297 -3.68 15.95 -20.23
N LEU A 298 -3.65 15.15 -21.31
CA LEU A 298 -3.54 13.69 -21.22
C LEU A 298 -2.10 13.28 -21.57
N ASP A 299 -1.49 12.49 -20.70
CA ASP A 299 -0.19 11.88 -20.98
C ASP A 299 -0.37 10.70 -21.93
N LEU A 300 0.15 10.82 -23.15
CA LEU A 300 0.03 9.79 -24.18
C LEU A 300 0.89 8.55 -23.89
N VAL A 301 1.89 8.64 -23.02
CA VAL A 301 2.66 7.47 -22.55
C VAL A 301 1.88 6.68 -21.51
N GLY A 302 0.97 7.34 -20.82
CA GLY A 302 0.12 6.75 -19.79
C GLY A 302 0.78 6.66 -18.42
N TYR A 303 0.12 5.92 -17.52
CA TYR A 303 0.57 5.78 -16.14
C TYR A 303 1.87 4.98 -16.02
N ARG A 304 2.80 5.53 -15.23
CA ARG A 304 4.06 4.88 -14.86
C ARG A 304 4.31 5.01 -13.36
N THR A 305 4.80 3.95 -12.74
CA THR A 305 5.28 4.02 -11.36
C THR A 305 6.45 5.01 -11.30
N GLY A 306 6.39 5.99 -10.39
CA GLY A 306 7.42 7.05 -10.29
C GLY A 306 7.22 8.26 -11.22
N GLY A 307 6.16 8.30 -12.04
CA GLY A 307 5.88 9.40 -13.01
C GLY A 307 5.73 10.81 -12.43
N GLY A 308 5.82 10.99 -11.11
CA GLY A 308 5.84 12.29 -10.42
C GLY A 308 7.23 12.94 -10.33
N THR A 309 8.27 12.30 -10.85
CA THR A 309 9.63 12.85 -10.95
C THR A 309 10.01 13.03 -12.41
N VAL A 310 10.55 14.18 -12.76
CA VAL A 310 11.28 14.38 -14.03
C VAL A 310 12.69 13.88 -13.76
N GLU A 311 13.14 12.88 -14.52
CA GLU A 311 14.54 12.45 -14.54
C GLU A 311 15.39 13.50 -15.23
#